data_3dfbde906458187aa750c3dc71c8139a
#
_entry.id   3dfbde906458187aa750c3dc71c8139a
#
_cell.length_a   1.000
_cell.length_b   1.000
_cell.length_c   1.000
_cell.angle_alpha   90.00
_cell.angle_beta   90.00
_cell.angle_gamma   90.00
#
_symmetry.space_group_name_H-M   'P 1'
#
loop_
_entity.id
_entity.type
_entity.pdbx_description
1 polymer ?
#
loop_
_entity_poly.entity_id
_entity_poly.type
_entity_poly.pdbx_seq_one_letter_code
_entity_poly.pdbx_strand_id
1 'polypeptide(L)'
;MATIKAGTNFPATMVTEMFDAVRGHSALAKLSDQKPMPFNGVTEFVFNAGGEAALVAEGAAKPAGDASVTAKIIKPVKFIYQQRVSDEFIKGGDEVRLQYLAAFAEGFGRKIARGFDIAAIHGVDPATGTAASFQSTNSFEGMLSNTVAYVAASFDDNIDAAIASVSDGEINGLALSPTGGAALAAIKVNGVPQYPEFRFGQNPDAFYGMNADVNSTVEYQGTGVTDKMHALVGDFAGAFRWGYANNIPLEVIEYGDPDGAGHDLKQYNEVCLRAEAYIGWGILDANAFAAVIDS
;
A
#
# COMPACT_ATOMS: atom_id res chain seq x y z
N MET A 1 36.77 0.18 27.09
CA MET A 1 36.34 -1.16 26.63
C MET A 1 35.54 -0.90 25.35
N ALA A 2 36.01 -1.40 24.20
CA ALA A 2 35.30 -1.26 22.96
C ALA A 2 34.12 -2.21 22.97
N THR A 3 32.92 -1.67 22.94
CA THR A 3 31.68 -2.45 22.79
C THR A 3 31.67 -2.99 21.37
N ILE A 4 31.93 -4.27 21.22
CA ILE A 4 31.71 -4.97 19.93
C ILE A 4 30.21 -4.98 19.73
N LYS A 5 29.71 -4.07 18.91
CA LYS A 5 28.39 -4.20 18.34
C LYS A 5 28.44 -5.38 17.39
N ALA A 6 27.93 -6.51 17.83
CA ALA A 6 27.59 -7.61 16.93
C ALA A 6 26.42 -7.14 16.07
N GLY A 7 26.73 -6.33 15.07
CA GLY A 7 25.81 -6.07 13.98
C GLY A 7 25.66 -7.39 13.23
N THR A 8 24.57 -8.09 13.45
CA THR A 8 24.15 -9.19 12.61
C THR A 8 23.76 -8.55 11.27
N ASN A 9 24.76 -8.32 10.40
CA ASN A 9 24.49 -7.92 9.04
C ASN A 9 23.77 -9.08 8.37
N PHE A 10 22.47 -8.90 8.12
CA PHE A 10 21.73 -9.83 7.29
C PHE A 10 22.37 -9.87 5.91
N PRO A 11 22.45 -11.06 5.29
CA PRO A 11 22.86 -11.14 3.89
C PRO A 11 21.99 -10.22 3.05
N ALA A 12 22.57 -9.51 2.09
CA ALA A 12 21.84 -8.61 1.19
C ALA A 12 20.69 -9.34 0.45
N THR A 13 20.80 -10.63 0.26
CA THR A 13 19.75 -11.51 -0.28
C THR A 13 18.49 -11.53 0.58
N MET A 14 18.60 -11.61 1.91
CA MET A 14 17.43 -11.55 2.81
C MET A 14 16.71 -10.21 2.76
N VAL A 15 17.44 -9.11 2.64
CA VAL A 15 16.84 -7.78 2.50
C VAL A 15 16.06 -7.70 1.18
N THR A 16 16.61 -8.24 0.10
CA THR A 16 15.93 -8.31 -1.21
C THR A 16 14.65 -9.15 -1.12
N GLU A 17 14.72 -10.34 -0.49
CA GLU A 17 13.56 -11.21 -0.27
C GLU A 17 12.46 -10.54 0.56
N MET A 18 12.80 -9.70 1.54
CA MET A 18 11.83 -8.90 2.29
C MET A 18 11.09 -7.89 1.40
N PHE A 19 11.80 -7.21 0.50
CA PHE A 19 11.19 -6.27 -0.45
C PHE A 19 10.33 -6.99 -1.49
N ASP A 20 10.76 -8.15 -1.97
CA ASP A 20 9.97 -8.97 -2.89
C ASP A 20 8.72 -9.53 -2.21
N ALA A 21 8.78 -9.88 -0.93
CA ALA A 21 7.62 -10.27 -0.14
C ALA A 21 6.60 -9.13 0.01
N VAL A 22 7.05 -7.88 0.16
CA VAL A 22 6.14 -6.72 0.18
C VAL A 22 5.41 -6.59 -1.17
N ARG A 23 6.11 -6.66 -2.30
CA ARG A 23 5.50 -6.59 -3.63
C ARG A 23 4.45 -7.67 -3.87
N GLY A 24 4.69 -8.89 -3.39
CA GLY A 24 3.77 -10.01 -3.56
C GLY A 24 2.51 -9.98 -2.67
N HIS A 25 2.44 -9.07 -1.68
CA HIS A 25 1.35 -9.03 -0.68
C HIS A 25 0.68 -7.68 -0.51
N SER A 26 1.08 -6.67 -1.29
CA SER A 26 0.47 -5.35 -1.32
C SER A 26 -0.19 -5.11 -2.67
N ALA A 27 -1.46 -4.74 -2.66
CA ALA A 27 -2.19 -4.34 -3.86
C ALA A 27 -1.57 -3.09 -4.50
N LEU A 28 -1.27 -2.07 -3.71
CA LEU A 28 -0.69 -0.82 -4.20
C LEU A 28 0.72 -1.02 -4.78
N ALA A 29 1.54 -1.88 -4.17
CA ALA A 29 2.87 -2.19 -4.67
C ALA A 29 2.83 -3.03 -5.98
N LYS A 30 1.76 -3.78 -6.21
CA LYS A 30 1.54 -4.51 -7.47
C LYS A 30 1.05 -3.58 -8.58
N LEU A 31 0.20 -2.61 -8.24
CA LEU A 31 -0.42 -1.70 -9.21
C LEU A 31 0.47 -0.50 -9.58
N SER A 32 1.44 -0.14 -8.75
CA SER A 32 2.31 1.02 -8.94
C SER A 32 3.78 0.67 -8.74
N ASP A 33 4.65 1.21 -9.57
CA ASP A 33 6.09 1.01 -9.47
C ASP A 33 6.69 1.78 -8.30
N GLN A 34 7.57 1.10 -7.56
CA GLN A 34 8.36 1.71 -6.50
C GLN A 34 9.33 2.77 -7.06
N LYS A 35 9.40 3.94 -6.42
CA LYS A 35 10.41 4.95 -6.71
C LYS A 35 11.32 5.19 -5.51
N PRO A 36 12.64 5.39 -5.73
CA PRO A 36 13.55 5.72 -4.66
C PRO A 36 13.09 6.99 -3.91
N MET A 37 13.12 6.94 -2.58
CA MET A 37 12.69 8.04 -1.72
C MET A 37 13.76 8.34 -0.68
N PRO A 38 14.25 9.59 -0.56
CA PRO A 38 15.17 9.96 0.50
C PRO A 38 14.43 10.02 1.85
N PHE A 39 15.18 9.81 2.95
CA PHE A 39 14.62 9.81 4.31
C PHE A 39 13.92 11.13 4.69
N ASN A 40 14.38 12.26 4.14
CA ASN A 40 13.77 13.57 4.39
C ASN A 40 12.50 13.82 3.57
N GLY A 41 12.07 12.85 2.76
CA GLY A 41 10.94 12.95 1.86
C GLY A 41 11.29 13.55 0.50
N VAL A 42 10.30 13.56 -0.38
CA VAL A 42 10.37 14.10 -1.75
C VAL A 42 9.30 15.15 -1.92
N THR A 43 9.61 16.20 -2.66
CA THR A 43 8.60 17.16 -3.14
C THR A 43 8.29 16.84 -4.59
N GLU A 44 7.06 16.41 -4.85
CA GLU A 44 6.54 16.19 -6.20
C GLU A 44 5.77 17.45 -6.63
N PHE A 45 6.03 17.91 -7.85
CA PHE A 45 5.31 19.03 -8.42
C PHE A 45 4.23 18.51 -9.37
N VAL A 46 2.96 18.78 -9.02
CA VAL A 46 1.82 18.49 -9.87
C VAL A 46 1.50 19.73 -10.67
N PHE A 47 1.60 19.60 -11.98
CA PHE A 47 1.26 20.68 -12.91
C PHE A 47 -0.17 20.49 -13.38
N ASN A 48 -1.03 21.44 -13.04
CA ASN A 48 -2.41 21.50 -13.52
C ASN A 48 -2.50 22.59 -14.58
N ALA A 49 -2.68 22.18 -15.85
CA ALA A 49 -3.01 23.10 -16.92
C ALA A 49 -4.52 23.38 -16.87
N GLY A 50 -4.91 24.59 -16.58
CA GLY A 50 -6.30 25.02 -16.68
C GLY A 50 -6.66 25.41 -18.11
N GLY A 51 -7.85 24.97 -18.56
CA GLY A 51 -8.38 25.32 -19.88
C GLY A 51 -7.77 24.53 -21.05
N GLU A 52 -8.37 24.70 -22.21
CA GLU A 52 -7.97 24.02 -23.44
C GLU A 52 -6.97 24.84 -24.27
N ALA A 53 -6.22 24.18 -25.16
CA ALA A 53 -5.35 24.86 -26.09
C ALA A 53 -6.19 25.67 -27.11
N ALA A 54 -5.88 26.95 -27.27
CA ALA A 54 -6.60 27.82 -28.19
C ALA A 54 -6.08 27.69 -29.62
N LEU A 55 -6.99 27.64 -30.57
CA LEU A 55 -6.69 27.82 -31.98
C LEU A 55 -6.50 29.30 -32.30
N VAL A 56 -5.31 29.66 -32.76
CA VAL A 56 -4.95 31.06 -33.06
C VAL A 56 -4.72 31.21 -34.56
N ALA A 57 -5.40 32.15 -35.20
CA ALA A 57 -5.17 32.49 -36.58
C ALA A 57 -3.83 33.17 -36.79
N GLU A 58 -3.28 33.13 -38.01
CA GLU A 58 -2.06 33.80 -38.38
C GLU A 58 -2.12 35.32 -38.08
N GLY A 59 -1.14 35.81 -37.28
CA GLY A 59 -1.11 37.21 -36.87
C GLY A 59 -1.99 37.62 -35.71
N ALA A 60 -2.78 36.70 -35.15
CA ALA A 60 -3.62 36.97 -33.95
C ALA A 60 -2.82 36.89 -32.64
N ALA A 61 -3.28 37.61 -31.62
CA ALA A 61 -2.70 37.56 -30.30
C ALA A 61 -2.87 36.16 -29.63
N LYS A 62 -1.82 35.62 -29.01
CA LYS A 62 -1.87 34.37 -28.32
C LYS A 62 -2.54 34.58 -26.94
N PRO A 63 -3.62 33.84 -26.62
CA PRO A 63 -4.21 33.91 -25.29
C PRO A 63 -3.24 33.36 -24.23
N ALA A 64 -3.32 33.90 -23.02
CA ALA A 64 -2.60 33.33 -21.88
C ALA A 64 -3.26 32.03 -21.44
N GLY A 65 -2.47 30.99 -21.20
CA GLY A 65 -2.95 29.80 -20.52
C GLY A 65 -3.06 30.04 -19.01
N ASP A 66 -4.00 29.38 -18.36
CA ASP A 66 -4.09 29.32 -16.91
C ASP A 66 -3.48 27.99 -16.45
N ALA A 67 -2.35 28.08 -15.70
CA ALA A 67 -1.64 26.91 -15.21
C ALA A 67 -1.26 27.12 -13.75
N SER A 68 -1.48 26.11 -12.93
CA SER A 68 -1.03 26.09 -11.54
C SER A 68 -0.05 24.94 -11.29
N VAL A 69 0.92 25.17 -10.40
CA VAL A 69 1.86 24.15 -9.93
C VAL A 69 1.63 23.96 -8.44
N THR A 70 1.20 22.75 -8.05
CA THR A 70 1.03 22.39 -6.66
C THR A 70 2.18 21.50 -6.22
N ALA A 71 2.87 21.88 -5.13
CA ALA A 71 3.90 21.05 -4.53
C ALA A 71 3.29 20.09 -3.51
N LYS A 72 3.41 18.78 -3.72
CA LYS A 72 3.06 17.75 -2.75
C LYS A 72 4.31 17.20 -2.07
N ILE A 73 4.36 17.30 -0.75
CA ILE A 73 5.48 16.78 0.04
C ILE A 73 5.11 15.39 0.53
N ILE A 74 5.87 14.39 0.07
CA ILE A 74 5.74 13.01 0.51
C ILE A 74 6.78 12.75 1.59
N LYS A 75 6.33 12.44 2.80
CA LYS A 75 7.21 12.10 3.92
C LYS A 75 7.09 10.62 4.26
N PRO A 76 8.22 9.93 4.51
CA PRO A 76 8.17 8.53 4.94
C PRO A 76 7.50 8.39 6.31
N VAL A 77 6.67 7.36 6.43
CA VAL A 77 6.06 6.91 7.68
C VAL A 77 6.82 5.68 8.16
N LYS A 78 7.03 5.58 9.46
CA LYS A 78 7.75 4.47 10.09
C LYS A 78 6.79 3.34 10.43
N PHE A 79 7.06 2.15 9.90
CA PHE A 79 6.40 0.91 10.26
C PHE A 79 7.36 0.06 11.10
N ILE A 80 6.86 -0.47 12.22
CA ILE A 80 7.64 -1.31 13.13
C ILE A 80 6.91 -2.63 13.32
N TYR A 81 7.66 -3.70 13.27
CA TYR A 81 7.21 -5.00 13.74
C TYR A 81 8.29 -5.62 14.62
N GLN A 82 7.91 -6.11 15.79
CA GLN A 82 8.84 -6.72 16.73
C GLN A 82 8.21 -7.95 17.37
N GLN A 83 9.07 -8.91 17.72
CA GLN A 83 8.66 -10.17 18.34
C GLN A 83 9.71 -10.64 19.32
N ARG A 84 9.29 -11.06 20.51
CA ARG A 84 10.15 -11.77 21.47
C ARG A 84 10.28 -13.22 21.06
N VAL A 85 11.49 -13.75 21.21
CA VAL A 85 11.80 -15.17 21.05
C VAL A 85 12.76 -15.61 22.14
N SER A 86 12.74 -16.90 22.50
CA SER A 86 13.69 -17.46 23.46
C SER A 86 15.12 -17.33 22.93
N ASP A 87 16.07 -16.96 23.81
CA ASP A 87 17.48 -16.87 23.43
C ASP A 87 18.10 -18.25 23.15
N GLU A 88 17.51 -19.33 23.68
CA GLU A 88 17.89 -20.71 23.37
C GLU A 88 17.70 -21.03 21.89
N PHE A 89 16.68 -20.43 21.27
CA PHE A 89 16.41 -20.59 19.86
C PHE A 89 17.50 -19.95 18.99
N ILE A 90 17.98 -18.77 19.40
CA ILE A 90 19.07 -18.05 18.69
C ILE A 90 20.43 -18.72 18.95
N LYS A 91 20.62 -19.35 20.12
CA LYS A 91 21.80 -20.12 20.49
C LYS A 91 21.84 -21.52 19.85
N GLY A 92 20.74 -21.97 19.23
CA GLY A 92 20.72 -23.17 18.39
C GLY A 92 21.74 -23.07 17.25
N GLY A 93 22.00 -24.17 16.56
CA GLY A 93 22.99 -24.20 15.47
C GLY A 93 22.73 -23.13 14.41
N ASP A 94 23.77 -22.65 13.75
CA ASP A 94 23.72 -21.55 12.77
C ASP A 94 22.66 -21.74 11.68
N GLU A 95 22.42 -22.98 11.27
CA GLU A 95 21.43 -23.34 10.24
C GLU A 95 19.98 -23.06 10.71
N VAL A 96 19.64 -23.46 11.94
CA VAL A 96 18.32 -23.24 12.54
C VAL A 96 18.06 -21.76 12.73
N ARG A 97 19.09 -21.04 13.19
CA ARG A 97 19.02 -19.58 13.36
C ARG A 97 18.73 -18.87 12.03
N LEU A 98 19.44 -19.24 10.96
CA LEU A 98 19.25 -18.64 9.64
C LEU A 98 17.84 -18.91 9.09
N GLN A 99 17.34 -20.14 9.23
CA GLN A 99 15.98 -20.48 8.79
C GLN A 99 14.91 -19.68 9.53
N TYR A 100 15.09 -19.48 10.84
CA TYR A 100 14.15 -18.68 11.63
C TYR A 100 14.18 -17.20 11.25
N LEU A 101 15.37 -16.65 11.07
CA LEU A 101 15.53 -15.26 10.68
C LEU A 101 14.94 -15.00 9.27
N ALA A 102 15.07 -15.97 8.35
CA ALA A 102 14.42 -15.91 7.04
C ALA A 102 12.89 -15.94 7.16
N ALA A 103 12.33 -16.84 7.97
CA ALA A 103 10.89 -16.92 8.21
C ALA A 103 10.35 -15.63 8.89
N PHE A 104 11.12 -15.06 9.83
CA PHE A 104 10.78 -13.78 10.44
C PHE A 104 10.79 -12.64 9.40
N ALA A 105 11.81 -12.59 8.54
CA ALA A 105 11.93 -11.59 7.49
C ALA A 105 10.76 -11.66 6.50
N GLU A 106 10.37 -12.86 6.07
CA GLU A 106 9.20 -13.08 5.23
C GLU A 106 7.90 -12.65 5.93
N GLY A 107 7.70 -13.08 7.18
CA GLY A 107 6.55 -12.70 7.98
C GLY A 107 6.46 -11.18 8.19
N PHE A 108 7.60 -10.53 8.44
CA PHE A 108 7.70 -9.08 8.53
C PHE A 108 7.33 -8.40 7.22
N GLY A 109 7.87 -8.86 6.08
CA GLY A 109 7.55 -8.33 4.77
C GLY A 109 6.05 -8.34 4.47
N ARG A 110 5.37 -9.46 4.78
CA ARG A 110 3.91 -9.58 4.65
C ARG A 110 3.15 -8.60 5.54
N LYS A 111 3.58 -8.41 6.79
CA LYS A 111 2.94 -7.46 7.73
C LYS A 111 3.14 -6.02 7.29
N ILE A 112 4.31 -5.67 6.80
CA ILE A 112 4.60 -4.33 6.25
C ILE A 112 3.78 -4.07 4.99
N ALA A 113 3.71 -5.03 4.06
CA ALA A 113 2.90 -4.92 2.84
C ALA A 113 1.44 -4.62 3.16
N ARG A 114 0.87 -5.44 4.07
CA ARG A 114 -0.49 -5.23 4.55
C ARG A 114 -0.65 -3.87 5.28
N GLY A 115 0.31 -3.51 6.12
CA GLY A 115 0.29 -2.25 6.86
C GLY A 115 0.36 -1.03 5.95
N PHE A 116 1.19 -1.09 4.91
CA PHE A 116 1.29 -0.05 3.90
C PHE A 116 -0.03 0.17 3.16
N ASP A 117 -0.65 -0.92 2.65
CA ASP A 117 -1.94 -0.82 1.98
C ASP A 117 -3.03 -0.23 2.89
N ILE A 118 -3.16 -0.74 4.12
CA ILE A 118 -4.16 -0.24 5.08
C ILE A 118 -3.96 1.24 5.36
N ALA A 119 -2.71 1.66 5.59
CA ALA A 119 -2.39 3.05 5.86
C ALA A 119 -2.63 3.96 4.65
N ALA A 120 -2.27 3.52 3.44
CA ALA A 120 -2.43 4.32 2.23
C ALA A 120 -3.89 4.34 1.72
N ILE A 121 -4.62 3.22 1.81
CA ILE A 121 -6.02 3.14 1.36
C ILE A 121 -6.93 3.83 2.36
N HIS A 122 -6.87 3.46 3.64
CA HIS A 122 -7.84 3.88 4.66
C HIS A 122 -7.33 5.00 5.58
N GLY A 123 -6.02 5.29 5.57
CA GLY A 123 -5.46 6.34 6.43
C GLY A 123 -5.52 6.01 7.92
N VAL A 124 -5.44 4.74 8.29
CA VAL A 124 -5.49 4.28 9.68
C VAL A 124 -4.20 3.59 10.09
N ASP A 125 -3.94 3.56 11.38
CA ASP A 125 -2.86 2.75 11.96
C ASP A 125 -3.22 1.25 11.80
N PRO A 126 -2.40 0.45 11.10
CA PRO A 126 -2.69 -0.95 10.87
C PRO A 126 -2.77 -1.82 12.13
N ALA A 127 -2.11 -1.41 13.21
CA ALA A 127 -2.07 -2.16 14.47
C ALA A 127 -3.32 -1.90 15.33
N THR A 128 -3.82 -0.67 15.35
CA THR A 128 -4.94 -0.26 16.22
C THR A 128 -6.25 -0.04 15.47
N GLY A 129 -6.18 0.14 14.15
CA GLY A 129 -7.33 0.49 13.31
C GLY A 129 -7.83 1.92 13.51
N THR A 130 -7.12 2.76 14.27
CA THR A 130 -7.52 4.15 14.54
C THR A 130 -7.06 5.09 13.44
N ALA A 131 -7.81 6.17 13.21
CA ALA A 131 -7.47 7.19 12.23
C ALA A 131 -6.08 7.79 12.48
N ALA A 132 -5.25 7.81 11.43
CA ALA A 132 -3.94 8.44 11.46
C ALA A 132 -4.05 9.94 11.13
N SER A 133 -3.06 10.73 11.55
CA SER A 133 -3.04 12.19 11.33
C SER A 133 -3.03 12.60 9.85
N PHE A 134 -2.66 11.70 8.96
CA PHE A 134 -2.61 11.92 7.52
C PHE A 134 -3.86 11.40 6.77
N GLN A 135 -4.87 10.83 7.47
CA GLN A 135 -6.04 10.21 6.83
C GLN A 135 -6.69 11.13 5.80
N SER A 136 -7.04 12.36 6.18
CA SER A 136 -7.72 13.32 5.30
C SER A 136 -6.83 13.93 4.21
N THR A 137 -5.50 13.74 4.27
CA THR A 137 -4.56 14.44 3.39
C THR A 137 -3.70 13.53 2.53
N ASN A 138 -3.63 12.24 2.88
CA ASN A 138 -2.78 11.27 2.19
C ASN A 138 -3.30 9.83 2.32
N SER A 139 -4.62 9.62 2.19
CA SER A 139 -5.20 8.30 2.01
C SER A 139 -6.27 8.35 0.93
N PHE A 140 -6.54 7.21 0.30
CA PHE A 140 -7.59 7.15 -0.71
C PHE A 140 -8.97 7.42 -0.07
N GLU A 141 -9.33 6.77 1.02
CA GLU A 141 -10.60 6.99 1.71
C GLU A 141 -10.84 8.45 2.10
N GLY A 142 -9.80 9.14 2.60
CA GLY A 142 -9.93 10.53 3.05
C GLY A 142 -9.87 11.58 1.94
N MET A 143 -9.38 11.25 0.75
CA MET A 143 -9.16 12.21 -0.34
C MET A 143 -10.09 12.02 -1.54
N LEU A 144 -10.67 10.82 -1.72
CA LEU A 144 -11.54 10.55 -2.87
C LEU A 144 -12.90 11.22 -2.70
N SER A 145 -13.32 11.90 -3.77
CA SER A 145 -14.68 12.41 -3.95
C SER A 145 -15.50 11.57 -4.94
N ASN A 146 -14.82 10.83 -5.83
CA ASN A 146 -15.44 9.97 -6.83
C ASN A 146 -15.76 8.62 -6.19
N THR A 147 -16.97 8.48 -5.65
CA THR A 147 -17.42 7.24 -5.01
C THR A 147 -18.71 6.74 -5.64
N VAL A 148 -18.82 5.42 -5.78
CA VAL A 148 -19.99 4.72 -6.29
C VAL A 148 -20.48 3.75 -5.25
N ALA A 149 -21.80 3.69 -5.02
CA ALA A 149 -22.41 2.77 -4.08
C ALA A 149 -22.28 1.31 -4.57
N TYR A 150 -21.87 0.42 -3.68
CA TYR A 150 -21.72 -1.00 -3.99
C TYR A 150 -23.05 -1.71 -4.13
N VAL A 151 -23.22 -2.44 -5.25
CA VAL A 151 -24.35 -3.33 -5.50
C VAL A 151 -23.79 -4.67 -6.00
N ALA A 152 -23.85 -5.70 -5.19
CA ALA A 152 -23.24 -7.00 -5.50
C ALA A 152 -23.79 -7.66 -6.78
N ALA A 153 -25.08 -7.45 -7.11
CA ALA A 153 -25.71 -8.05 -8.27
C ALA A 153 -25.31 -7.42 -9.62
N SER A 154 -24.80 -6.18 -9.60
CA SER A 154 -24.37 -5.40 -10.76
C SER A 154 -23.03 -4.72 -10.47
N PHE A 155 -22.10 -5.48 -9.90
CA PHE A 155 -20.82 -4.91 -9.49
C PHE A 155 -19.94 -4.50 -10.67
N ASP A 156 -20.09 -5.12 -11.82
CA ASP A 156 -19.49 -4.70 -13.09
C ASP A 156 -19.99 -3.31 -13.51
N ASP A 157 -21.30 -3.04 -13.45
CA ASP A 157 -21.87 -1.71 -13.69
C ASP A 157 -21.31 -0.67 -12.69
N ASN A 158 -21.06 -1.07 -11.42
CA ASN A 158 -20.46 -0.16 -10.46
C ASN A 158 -19.00 0.18 -10.81
N ILE A 159 -18.22 -0.78 -11.31
CA ILE A 159 -16.85 -0.53 -11.77
C ILE A 159 -16.89 0.40 -13.01
N ASP A 160 -17.78 0.16 -13.97
CA ASP A 160 -17.95 1.02 -15.14
C ASP A 160 -18.35 2.44 -14.75
N ALA A 161 -19.25 2.60 -13.78
CA ALA A 161 -19.63 3.90 -13.23
C ALA A 161 -18.45 4.60 -12.51
N ALA A 162 -17.65 3.84 -11.76
CA ALA A 162 -16.45 4.36 -11.13
C ALA A 162 -15.43 4.84 -12.16
N ILE A 163 -15.17 4.05 -13.21
CA ILE A 163 -14.31 4.43 -14.34
C ILE A 163 -14.82 5.70 -15.02
N ALA A 164 -16.13 5.79 -15.27
CA ALA A 164 -16.74 6.96 -15.89
C ALA A 164 -16.67 8.23 -15.03
N SER A 165 -16.51 8.10 -13.72
CA SER A 165 -16.38 9.23 -12.80
C SER A 165 -14.95 9.80 -12.71
N VAL A 166 -13.94 9.06 -13.19
CA VAL A 166 -12.56 9.55 -13.27
C VAL A 166 -12.47 10.57 -14.40
N SER A 167 -12.17 11.83 -14.06
CA SER A 167 -12.14 12.93 -15.02
C SER A 167 -10.78 13.16 -15.66
N ASP A 168 -9.70 12.83 -14.93
CA ASP A 168 -8.33 13.07 -15.35
C ASP A 168 -7.47 11.82 -15.09
N GLY A 169 -6.69 11.42 -16.09
CA GLY A 169 -5.74 10.31 -15.99
C GLY A 169 -6.09 9.10 -16.85
N GLU A 170 -5.10 8.24 -17.02
CA GLU A 170 -5.26 6.94 -17.67
C GLU A 170 -5.66 5.89 -16.61
N ILE A 171 -6.69 5.12 -16.90
CA ILE A 171 -7.08 4.01 -16.01
C ILE A 171 -6.16 2.83 -16.30
N ASN A 172 -5.24 2.55 -15.38
CA ASN A 172 -4.23 1.50 -15.55
C ASN A 172 -4.22 0.45 -14.45
N GLY A 173 -5.01 0.64 -13.38
CA GLY A 173 -5.04 -0.29 -12.26
C GLY A 173 -6.40 -0.41 -11.59
N LEU A 174 -6.65 -1.62 -11.06
CA LEU A 174 -7.86 -2.01 -10.34
C LEU A 174 -7.49 -2.84 -9.11
N ALA A 175 -7.69 -2.29 -7.91
CA ALA A 175 -7.64 -3.04 -6.67
C ALA A 175 -9.04 -3.49 -6.27
N LEU A 176 -9.23 -4.77 -6.01
CA LEU A 176 -10.50 -5.35 -5.62
C LEU A 176 -10.43 -5.95 -4.21
N SER A 177 -11.52 -5.86 -3.49
CA SER A 177 -11.71 -6.65 -2.28
C SER A 177 -12.03 -8.11 -2.63
N PRO A 178 -11.77 -9.08 -1.74
CA PRO A 178 -12.25 -10.46 -1.90
C PRO A 178 -13.77 -10.54 -2.12
N THR A 179 -14.54 -9.68 -1.43
CA THR A 179 -15.99 -9.56 -1.62
C THR A 179 -16.34 -9.07 -3.02
N GLY A 180 -15.62 -8.04 -3.53
CA GLY A 180 -15.79 -7.53 -4.89
C GLY A 180 -15.43 -8.58 -5.95
N GLY A 181 -14.30 -9.27 -5.79
CA GLY A 181 -13.91 -10.36 -6.69
C GLY A 181 -14.94 -11.50 -6.72
N ALA A 182 -15.50 -11.86 -5.55
CA ALA A 182 -16.57 -12.85 -5.48
C ALA A 182 -17.88 -12.37 -6.15
N ALA A 183 -18.19 -11.07 -6.04
CA ALA A 183 -19.34 -10.47 -6.71
C ALA A 183 -19.22 -10.55 -8.24
N LEU A 184 -18.06 -10.19 -8.81
CA LEU A 184 -17.77 -10.36 -10.24
C LEU A 184 -17.91 -11.83 -10.66
N ALA A 185 -17.32 -12.75 -9.91
CA ALA A 185 -17.39 -14.20 -10.18
C ALA A 185 -18.82 -14.75 -10.18
N ALA A 186 -19.75 -14.11 -9.46
CA ALA A 186 -21.15 -14.52 -9.36
C ALA A 186 -22.00 -14.05 -10.53
N ILE A 187 -21.59 -13.04 -11.28
CA ILE A 187 -22.32 -12.48 -12.41
C ILE A 187 -22.41 -13.50 -13.55
N LYS A 188 -23.63 -13.78 -13.97
CA LYS A 188 -23.92 -14.76 -15.03
C LYS A 188 -24.93 -14.18 -16.03
N VAL A 189 -24.67 -14.37 -17.31
CA VAL A 189 -25.64 -14.11 -18.36
C VAL A 189 -26.06 -15.45 -18.98
N ASN A 190 -27.35 -15.72 -18.98
CA ASN A 190 -27.89 -17.00 -19.44
C ASN A 190 -27.23 -18.25 -18.80
N GLY A 191 -26.86 -18.15 -17.52
CA GLY A 191 -26.20 -19.23 -16.78
C GLY A 191 -24.69 -19.35 -17.00
N VAL A 192 -24.10 -18.55 -17.90
CA VAL A 192 -22.66 -18.53 -18.20
C VAL A 192 -21.99 -17.46 -17.33
N PRO A 193 -20.95 -17.78 -16.56
CA PRO A 193 -20.17 -16.79 -15.83
C PRO A 193 -19.52 -15.79 -16.80
N GLN A 194 -19.64 -14.49 -16.50
CA GLN A 194 -19.04 -13.44 -17.33
C GLN A 194 -17.56 -13.22 -16.99
N TYR A 195 -17.20 -13.37 -15.73
CA TYR A 195 -15.84 -13.12 -15.20
C TYR A 195 -15.28 -14.40 -14.55
N PRO A 196 -14.98 -15.45 -15.34
CA PRO A 196 -14.54 -16.73 -14.80
C PRO A 196 -13.17 -16.66 -14.12
N GLU A 197 -12.32 -15.67 -14.45
CA GLU A 197 -11.00 -15.42 -13.90
C GLU A 197 -11.00 -15.08 -12.41
N PHE A 198 -12.12 -14.61 -11.85
CA PHE A 198 -12.27 -14.36 -10.42
C PHE A 198 -12.88 -15.52 -9.64
N ARG A 199 -13.25 -16.60 -10.32
CA ARG A 199 -13.90 -17.74 -9.66
C ARG A 199 -12.92 -18.50 -8.77
N PHE A 200 -13.47 -19.08 -7.70
CA PHE A 200 -12.75 -19.91 -6.76
C PHE A 200 -11.56 -19.20 -6.07
N GLY A 201 -11.67 -17.89 -5.88
CA GLY A 201 -10.64 -17.09 -5.20
C GLY A 201 -9.38 -16.84 -6.08
N GLN A 202 -9.51 -16.95 -7.38
CA GLN A 202 -8.42 -16.59 -8.29
C GLN A 202 -8.15 -15.08 -8.21
N ASN A 203 -6.87 -14.72 -8.31
CA ASN A 203 -6.40 -13.34 -8.35
C ASN A 203 -5.67 -13.11 -9.68
N PRO A 204 -6.35 -12.59 -10.71
CA PRO A 204 -5.74 -12.33 -12.00
C PRO A 204 -4.76 -11.14 -11.89
N ASP A 205 -3.65 -11.21 -12.64
CA ASP A 205 -2.67 -10.13 -12.69
C ASP A 205 -3.16 -8.93 -13.54
N ALA A 206 -4.07 -9.18 -14.48
CA ALA A 206 -4.64 -8.17 -15.34
C ALA A 206 -6.12 -8.44 -15.59
N PHE A 207 -6.88 -7.37 -15.75
CA PHE A 207 -8.30 -7.40 -16.06
C PHE A 207 -8.61 -6.33 -17.11
N TYR A 208 -9.04 -6.73 -18.30
CA TYR A 208 -9.32 -5.86 -19.46
C TYR A 208 -8.20 -4.84 -19.78
N GLY A 209 -6.94 -5.24 -19.60
CA GLY A 209 -5.77 -4.39 -19.89
C GLY A 209 -5.30 -3.52 -18.74
N MET A 210 -6.02 -3.47 -17.63
CA MET A 210 -5.59 -2.88 -16.37
C MET A 210 -4.83 -3.91 -15.53
N ASN A 211 -3.82 -3.48 -14.79
CA ASN A 211 -3.25 -4.32 -13.74
C ASN A 211 -4.31 -4.54 -12.66
N ALA A 212 -4.46 -5.76 -12.19
CA ALA A 212 -5.47 -6.09 -11.18
C ALA A 212 -4.86 -6.80 -9.98
N ASP A 213 -5.45 -6.57 -8.80
CA ASP A 213 -5.15 -7.32 -7.59
C ASP A 213 -6.38 -7.47 -6.71
N VAL A 214 -6.61 -8.70 -6.23
CA VAL A 214 -7.65 -8.98 -5.25
C VAL A 214 -7.00 -9.12 -3.88
N ASN A 215 -7.24 -8.14 -2.99
CA ASN A 215 -6.58 -8.09 -1.70
C ASN A 215 -7.55 -7.71 -0.57
N SER A 216 -7.42 -8.40 0.55
CA SER A 216 -8.24 -8.13 1.75
C SER A 216 -7.95 -6.78 2.41
N THR A 217 -6.88 -6.10 2.03
CA THR A 217 -6.56 -4.75 2.52
C THR A 217 -7.50 -3.69 1.99
N VAL A 218 -8.10 -3.91 0.80
CA VAL A 218 -9.07 -3.00 0.18
C VAL A 218 -10.35 -2.91 1.01
N GLU A 219 -10.83 -4.02 1.57
CA GLU A 219 -12.03 -4.06 2.42
C GLU A 219 -11.72 -4.07 3.93
N TYR A 220 -10.54 -3.57 4.31
CA TYR A 220 -10.17 -3.52 5.73
C TYR A 220 -11.18 -2.68 6.53
N GLN A 221 -11.53 -3.18 7.72
CA GLN A 221 -12.42 -2.49 8.66
C GLN A 221 -11.67 -2.27 9.97
N GLY A 222 -11.44 -1.02 10.31
CA GLY A 222 -10.90 -0.56 11.58
C GLY A 222 -11.82 0.47 12.21
N THR A 223 -11.58 0.87 13.45
CA THR A 223 -12.40 1.86 14.15
C THR A 223 -12.36 3.24 13.48
N GLY A 224 -11.33 3.53 12.70
CA GLY A 224 -11.16 4.78 11.95
C GLY A 224 -11.59 4.71 10.49
N VAL A 225 -12.11 3.56 10.02
CA VAL A 225 -12.61 3.37 8.65
C VAL A 225 -14.12 3.61 8.64
N THR A 226 -14.59 4.47 7.76
CA THR A 226 -16.01 4.86 7.68
C THR A 226 -16.80 3.86 6.83
N ASP A 227 -16.35 3.61 5.61
CA ASP A 227 -17.06 2.81 4.62
C ASP A 227 -16.20 1.67 4.12
N LYS A 228 -16.81 0.50 3.92
CA LYS A 228 -16.12 -0.65 3.36
C LYS A 228 -15.88 -0.44 1.86
N MET A 229 -14.63 -0.48 1.43
CA MET A 229 -14.26 -0.34 0.04
C MET A 229 -14.25 -1.70 -0.66
N HIS A 230 -14.87 -1.79 -1.84
CA HIS A 230 -14.93 -3.02 -2.64
C HIS A 230 -14.08 -2.97 -3.90
N ALA A 231 -13.88 -1.78 -4.45
CA ALA A 231 -12.96 -1.54 -5.55
C ALA A 231 -12.33 -0.17 -5.45
N LEU A 232 -11.09 -0.06 -5.93
CA LEU A 232 -10.37 1.18 -6.15
C LEU A 232 -9.78 1.13 -7.55
N VAL A 233 -10.16 2.06 -8.41
CA VAL A 233 -9.76 2.13 -9.82
C VAL A 233 -9.14 3.48 -10.13
N GLY A 234 -8.15 3.53 -11.02
CA GLY A 234 -7.57 4.80 -11.45
C GLY A 234 -6.15 4.70 -12.00
N ASP A 235 -5.45 5.83 -11.99
CA ASP A 235 -4.08 5.99 -12.50
C ASP A 235 -3.03 5.77 -11.41
N PHE A 236 -2.72 4.52 -11.14
CA PHE A 236 -1.67 4.16 -10.17
C PHE A 236 -0.25 4.45 -10.68
N ALA A 237 -0.04 4.52 -11.98
CA ALA A 237 1.26 4.78 -12.57
C ALA A 237 1.60 6.29 -12.59
N GLY A 238 0.61 7.14 -12.90
CA GLY A 238 0.78 8.58 -13.05
C GLY A 238 0.50 9.36 -11.77
N ALA A 239 -0.60 9.06 -11.07
CA ALA A 239 -1.13 9.86 -9.97
C ALA A 239 -0.84 9.31 -8.57
N PHE A 240 -0.19 8.15 -8.44
CA PHE A 240 0.25 7.57 -7.17
C PHE A 240 1.76 7.38 -7.15
N ARG A 241 2.38 7.65 -6.01
CA ARG A 241 3.83 7.48 -5.78
C ARG A 241 4.06 6.80 -4.44
N TRP A 242 4.98 5.86 -4.42
CA TRP A 242 5.44 5.26 -3.17
C TRP A 242 6.90 4.82 -3.27
N GLY A 243 7.53 4.63 -2.12
CA GLY A 243 8.90 4.15 -2.07
C GLY A 243 9.42 3.97 -0.66
N TYR A 244 10.55 3.27 -0.57
CA TYR A 244 11.28 3.09 0.69
C TYR A 244 12.31 4.19 0.84
N ALA A 245 12.38 4.77 2.06
CA ALA A 245 13.34 5.83 2.36
C ALA A 245 14.71 5.29 2.78
N ASN A 246 14.81 4.03 3.21
CA ASN A 246 16.06 3.42 3.65
C ASN A 246 15.96 1.89 3.63
N ASN A 247 17.14 1.22 3.67
CA ASN A 247 17.20 -0.23 3.90
C ASN A 247 16.56 -0.58 5.25
N ILE A 248 15.85 -1.69 5.29
CA ILE A 248 15.20 -2.19 6.51
C ILE A 248 16.27 -2.81 7.40
N PRO A 249 16.67 -2.17 8.53
CA PRO A 249 17.53 -2.82 9.49
C PRO A 249 16.72 -3.82 10.30
N LEU A 250 17.18 -5.06 10.37
CA LEU A 250 16.73 -6.00 11.38
C LEU A 250 17.67 -5.91 12.57
N GLU A 251 17.11 -5.65 13.72
CA GLU A 251 17.84 -5.50 14.98
C GLU A 251 17.52 -6.65 15.92
N VAL A 252 18.55 -7.23 16.51
CA VAL A 252 18.42 -8.18 17.63
C VAL A 252 18.70 -7.45 18.92
N ILE A 253 17.68 -7.30 19.76
CA ILE A 253 17.77 -6.62 21.05
C ILE A 253 17.84 -7.68 22.15
N GLU A 254 18.90 -7.66 22.93
CA GLU A 254 19.16 -8.67 23.96
C GLU A 254 18.84 -8.19 25.39
N TYR A 255 18.53 -6.91 25.58
CA TYR A 255 18.36 -6.30 26.90
C TYR A 255 17.20 -5.30 26.91
N GLY A 256 16.61 -5.09 28.08
CA GLY A 256 15.56 -4.12 28.31
C GLY A 256 14.16 -4.68 28.04
N ASP A 257 13.20 -3.77 28.01
CA ASP A 257 11.78 -4.05 27.69
C ASP A 257 11.37 -3.27 26.44
N PRO A 258 11.79 -3.72 25.24
CA PRO A 258 11.61 -2.95 23.99
C PRO A 258 10.15 -2.86 23.51
N ASP A 259 9.28 -3.73 23.96
CA ASP A 259 7.87 -3.81 23.55
C ASP A 259 6.89 -3.47 24.69
N GLY A 260 7.41 -3.09 25.87
CA GLY A 260 6.58 -2.71 27.00
C GLY A 260 5.81 -3.87 27.64
N ALA A 261 6.32 -5.10 27.53
CA ALA A 261 5.68 -6.30 28.10
C ALA A 261 5.76 -6.36 29.63
N GLY A 262 6.47 -5.42 30.28
CA GLY A 262 6.58 -5.30 31.73
C GLY A 262 7.70 -6.13 32.35
N HIS A 263 8.60 -6.71 31.54
CA HIS A 263 9.76 -7.44 32.03
C HIS A 263 10.98 -7.33 31.11
N ASP A 264 12.16 -7.41 31.69
CA ASP A 264 13.42 -7.35 30.97
C ASP A 264 13.70 -8.66 30.23
N LEU A 265 14.13 -8.58 28.97
CA LEU A 265 14.45 -9.74 28.12
C LEU A 265 15.44 -10.70 28.78
N LYS A 266 16.48 -10.16 29.42
CA LYS A 266 17.56 -10.97 30.01
C LYS A 266 17.11 -11.79 31.20
N GLN A 267 16.10 -11.31 31.96
CA GLN A 267 15.56 -12.04 33.11
C GLN A 267 14.83 -13.32 32.70
N TYR A 268 14.31 -13.36 31.46
CA TYR A 268 13.52 -14.48 30.98
C TYR A 268 14.20 -15.28 29.86
N ASN A 269 15.51 -15.02 29.60
CA ASN A 269 16.27 -15.63 28.51
C ASN A 269 15.58 -15.42 27.16
N GLU A 270 15.17 -14.18 26.90
CA GLU A 270 14.52 -13.76 25.66
C GLU A 270 15.42 -12.78 24.91
N VAL A 271 15.17 -12.68 23.61
CA VAL A 271 15.66 -11.62 22.72
C VAL A 271 14.49 -11.07 21.93
N CYS A 272 14.55 -9.81 21.55
CA CYS A 272 13.54 -9.20 20.69
C CYS A 272 14.13 -8.97 19.29
N LEU A 273 13.46 -9.53 18.30
CA LEU A 273 13.71 -9.23 16.89
C LEU A 273 12.85 -8.05 16.50
N ARG A 274 13.47 -6.97 16.02
CA ARG A 274 12.80 -5.75 15.57
C ARG A 274 13.19 -5.44 14.14
N ALA A 275 12.21 -5.18 13.30
CA ALA A 275 12.46 -4.63 11.99
C ALA A 275 11.68 -3.32 11.82
N GLU A 276 12.30 -2.35 11.16
CA GLU A 276 11.75 -1.01 10.95
C GLU A 276 11.79 -0.69 9.45
N ALA A 277 10.65 -0.32 8.87
CA ALA A 277 10.57 0.14 7.49
C ALA A 277 10.09 1.60 7.45
N TYR A 278 10.71 2.38 6.59
CA TYR A 278 10.30 3.76 6.31
C TYR A 278 9.74 3.81 4.91
N ILE A 279 8.41 3.86 4.79
CA ILE A 279 7.70 3.88 3.51
C ILE A 279 7.00 5.24 3.37
N GLY A 280 7.27 5.92 2.27
CA GLY A 280 6.55 7.13 1.91
C GLY A 280 5.63 6.85 0.73
N TRP A 281 4.47 7.47 0.74
CA TRP A 281 3.54 7.47 -0.39
C TRP A 281 2.85 8.82 -0.52
N GLY A 282 2.29 9.06 -1.68
CA GLY A 282 1.50 10.25 -1.95
C GLY A 282 0.54 10.03 -3.09
N ILE A 283 -0.69 10.49 -2.90
CA ILE A 283 -1.71 10.60 -3.94
C ILE A 283 -1.54 11.98 -4.56
N LEU A 284 -1.02 12.03 -5.78
CA LEU A 284 -0.70 13.29 -6.46
C LEU A 284 -1.96 13.99 -6.94
N ASP A 285 -2.88 13.22 -7.54
CA ASP A 285 -4.19 13.69 -7.96
C ASP A 285 -5.28 12.69 -7.51
N ALA A 286 -6.18 13.15 -6.66
CA ALA A 286 -7.29 12.31 -6.19
C ALA A 286 -8.41 12.15 -7.24
N ASN A 287 -8.52 13.08 -8.21
CA ASN A 287 -9.53 12.99 -9.26
C ASN A 287 -9.20 11.91 -10.31
N ALA A 288 -7.94 11.45 -10.33
CA ALA A 288 -7.50 10.33 -11.16
C ALA A 288 -7.92 8.95 -10.61
N PHE A 289 -8.69 8.92 -9.52
CA PHE A 289 -9.14 7.68 -8.87
C PHE A 289 -10.62 7.74 -8.54
N ALA A 290 -11.24 6.57 -8.48
CA ALA A 290 -12.59 6.37 -7.98
C ALA A 290 -12.68 5.08 -7.17
N ALA A 291 -13.62 5.05 -6.22
CA ALA A 291 -13.86 3.90 -5.36
C ALA A 291 -15.30 3.42 -5.40
N VAL A 292 -15.49 2.12 -5.25
CA VAL A 292 -16.81 1.51 -4.99
C VAL A 292 -16.85 1.16 -3.50
N ILE A 293 -17.79 1.76 -2.77
CA ILE A 293 -17.90 1.66 -1.31
C ILE A 293 -19.30 1.25 -0.88
N ASP A 294 -19.43 0.69 0.32
CA ASP A 294 -20.75 0.53 0.96
C ASP A 294 -21.39 1.93 1.15
N SER A 295 -22.69 2.04 0.98
CA SER A 295 -23.46 3.27 1.12
C SER A 295 -24.34 3.24 2.37
#